data_8b1dbef0632e96f2acd79819ad7e8028
#
_entry.id   8b1dbef0632e96f2acd79819ad7e8028
#
_cell.length_a   1.000
_cell.length_b   1.000
_cell.length_c   1.000
_cell.angle_alpha   90.00
_cell.angle_beta   90.00
_cell.angle_gamma   90.00
#
_symmetry.space_group_name_H-M   'P 1'
#
loop_
_entity.id
_entity.type
_entity.pdbx_description
1 polymer ?
#
loop_
_entity_poly.entity_id
_entity_poly.type
_entity_poly.pdbx_seq_one_letter_code
_entity_poly.pdbx_strand_id
1 'polypeptide(L)'
;AVSPNLKDLFQKLGIKMNVIKSGVYKDILASYRDLSEDERRLIQAIIDSSYNQFLRDVAKGRNVAIDDIRPHADGRVMNGESAVEAKLIDELGGFEAAVDKARKAAKLPEDAPLYDDIRSPIDQFFMSLQGAFAKTMGLERALIRSGSHLVEYRYQP
;
A
#
# COMPACT_ATOMS: atom_id res chain seq x y z
N ALA A 1 9.68 -2.55 -11.90
CA ALA A 1 8.61 -3.55 -12.07
C ALA A 1 9.24 -4.91 -12.31
N VAL A 2 8.64 -5.97 -11.78
CA VAL A 2 9.09 -7.35 -11.98
C VAL A 2 7.91 -8.15 -12.54
N SER A 3 8.13 -8.87 -13.63
CA SER A 3 7.17 -9.78 -14.21
C SER A 3 7.85 -11.11 -14.53
N PRO A 4 7.29 -12.26 -14.13
CA PRO A 4 7.88 -13.55 -14.47
C PRO A 4 7.74 -13.82 -15.98
N ASN A 5 8.80 -14.34 -16.61
CA ASN A 5 8.74 -14.85 -17.97
C ASN A 5 8.72 -16.38 -17.94
N LEU A 6 7.59 -16.97 -18.32
CA LEU A 6 7.36 -18.43 -18.33
C LEU A 6 7.31 -19.00 -19.75
N LYS A 7 7.67 -18.22 -20.77
CA LYS A 7 7.62 -18.59 -22.18
C LYS A 7 8.27 -19.96 -22.44
N ASP A 8 9.53 -20.12 -21.99
CA ASP A 8 10.29 -21.35 -22.24
C ASP A 8 9.72 -22.54 -21.47
N LEU A 9 9.15 -22.30 -20.29
CA LEU A 9 8.45 -23.34 -19.52
C LEU A 9 7.21 -23.83 -20.27
N PHE A 10 6.38 -22.93 -20.79
CA PHE A 10 5.20 -23.29 -21.58
C PHE A 10 5.58 -24.05 -22.84
N GLN A 11 6.66 -23.66 -23.54
CA GLN A 11 7.17 -24.39 -24.69
C GLN A 11 7.60 -25.83 -24.34
N LYS A 12 8.33 -26.00 -23.23
CA LYS A 12 8.76 -27.35 -22.76
C LYS A 12 7.58 -28.24 -22.37
N LEU A 13 6.50 -27.67 -21.85
CA LEU A 13 5.28 -28.39 -21.46
C LEU A 13 4.30 -28.57 -22.63
N GLY A 14 4.61 -28.07 -23.83
CA GLY A 14 3.72 -28.11 -24.98
C GLY A 14 2.47 -27.25 -24.87
N ILE A 15 2.46 -26.27 -23.93
CA ILE A 15 1.35 -25.35 -23.70
C ILE A 15 1.42 -24.24 -24.75
N LYS A 16 0.32 -24.03 -25.48
CA LYS A 16 0.17 -22.95 -26.46
C LYS A 16 -0.85 -21.92 -25.96
N MET A 17 -0.46 -20.65 -25.95
CA MET A 17 -1.36 -19.54 -25.60
C MET A 17 -1.97 -18.95 -26.87
N ASN A 18 -3.31 -18.99 -26.96
CA ASN A 18 -4.05 -18.32 -28.05
C ASN A 18 -4.55 -16.97 -27.52
N VAL A 19 -4.02 -15.88 -28.08
CA VAL A 19 -4.31 -14.52 -27.63
C VAL A 19 -5.20 -13.81 -28.65
N ILE A 20 -6.37 -13.37 -28.22
CA ILE A 20 -7.27 -12.52 -29.00
C ILE A 20 -7.35 -11.18 -28.26
N LYS A 21 -6.90 -10.10 -28.89
CA LYS A 21 -6.83 -8.78 -28.26
C LYS A 21 -7.20 -7.66 -29.22
N SER A 22 -7.84 -6.63 -28.70
CA SER A 22 -8.27 -5.44 -29.43
C SER A 22 -7.19 -4.36 -29.60
N GLY A 23 -6.03 -4.51 -28.98
CA GLY A 23 -4.94 -3.55 -29.04
C GLY A 23 -3.57 -4.18 -28.77
N VAL A 24 -2.53 -3.58 -29.34
CA VAL A 24 -1.16 -4.12 -29.30
C VAL A 24 -0.65 -4.36 -27.86
N TYR A 25 -0.95 -3.44 -26.96
CA TYR A 25 -0.44 -3.44 -25.59
C TYR A 25 -1.37 -4.10 -24.55
N LYS A 26 -2.48 -4.74 -25.00
CA LYS A 26 -3.45 -5.34 -24.06
C LYS A 26 -2.90 -6.50 -23.23
N ASP A 27 -1.85 -7.14 -23.68
CA ASP A 27 -1.14 -8.23 -23.02
C ASP A 27 0.29 -7.84 -22.61
N ILE A 28 0.51 -6.54 -22.38
CA ILE A 28 1.78 -6.06 -21.84
C ILE A 28 2.08 -6.73 -20.48
N LEU A 29 3.34 -7.13 -20.25
CA LEU A 29 3.78 -7.91 -19.10
C LEU A 29 3.18 -9.32 -18.99
N ALA A 30 2.58 -9.86 -20.05
CA ALA A 30 2.13 -11.24 -20.05
C ALA A 30 3.33 -12.20 -19.90
N SER A 31 3.17 -13.21 -19.02
CA SER A 31 4.24 -14.14 -18.68
C SER A 31 4.56 -15.18 -19.75
N TYR A 32 3.71 -15.32 -20.77
CA TYR A 32 3.84 -16.34 -21.82
C TYR A 32 4.68 -15.91 -23.03
N ARG A 33 5.17 -14.68 -23.08
CA ARG A 33 6.00 -14.14 -24.16
C ARG A 33 7.03 -13.13 -23.66
N ASP A 34 8.00 -12.84 -24.51
CA ASP A 34 8.97 -11.79 -24.22
C ASP A 34 8.29 -10.41 -24.30
N LEU A 35 8.80 -9.49 -23.51
CA LEU A 35 8.46 -8.08 -23.56
C LEU A 35 9.15 -7.47 -24.78
N SER A 36 8.40 -6.77 -25.63
CA SER A 36 8.98 -6.05 -26.75
C SER A 36 9.74 -4.79 -26.30
N GLU A 37 10.64 -4.27 -27.15
CA GLU A 37 11.36 -3.04 -26.84
C GLU A 37 10.44 -1.81 -26.73
N ASP A 38 9.37 -1.75 -27.50
CA ASP A 38 8.37 -0.70 -27.41
C ASP A 38 7.61 -0.76 -26.08
N GLU A 39 7.20 -1.94 -25.66
CA GLU A 39 6.55 -2.16 -24.37
C GLU A 39 7.49 -1.83 -23.21
N ARG A 40 8.76 -2.21 -23.31
CA ARG A 40 9.79 -1.85 -22.32
C ARG A 40 9.92 -0.34 -22.19
N ARG A 41 10.03 0.39 -23.31
CA ARG A 41 10.11 1.85 -23.32
C ARG A 41 8.87 2.49 -22.72
N LEU A 42 7.69 1.98 -23.04
CA LEU A 42 6.43 2.49 -22.50
C LEU A 42 6.38 2.34 -20.96
N ILE A 43 6.70 1.16 -20.45
CA ILE A 43 6.73 0.90 -18.99
C ILE A 43 7.79 1.75 -18.31
N GLN A 44 8.99 1.85 -18.90
CA GLN A 44 10.07 2.67 -18.34
C GLN A 44 9.65 4.13 -18.26
N ALA A 45 9.02 4.68 -19.29
CA ALA A 45 8.53 6.07 -19.27
C ALA A 45 7.50 6.32 -18.16
N ILE A 46 6.62 5.35 -17.89
CA ILE A 46 5.65 5.42 -16.78
C ILE A 46 6.39 5.41 -15.44
N ILE A 47 7.35 4.52 -15.26
CA ILE A 47 8.17 4.43 -14.03
C ILE A 47 8.93 5.72 -13.81
N ASP A 48 9.60 6.25 -14.83
CA ASP A 48 10.39 7.49 -14.74
C ASP A 48 9.49 8.69 -14.41
N SER A 49 8.31 8.76 -15.02
CA SER A 49 7.33 9.80 -14.73
C SER A 49 6.87 9.74 -13.27
N SER A 50 6.52 8.56 -12.79
CA SER A 50 6.08 8.34 -11.41
C SER A 50 7.20 8.64 -10.41
N TYR A 51 8.44 8.22 -10.71
CA TYR A 51 9.60 8.50 -9.90
C TYR A 51 9.89 10.00 -9.81
N ASN A 52 9.85 10.71 -10.93
CA ASN A 52 10.06 12.15 -10.95
C ASN A 52 8.94 12.90 -10.21
N GLN A 53 7.69 12.42 -10.29
CA GLN A 53 6.60 12.97 -9.48
C GLN A 53 6.87 12.74 -7.98
N PHE A 54 7.23 11.54 -7.58
CA PHE A 54 7.59 11.22 -6.19
C PHE A 54 8.69 12.16 -5.67
N LEU A 55 9.77 12.35 -6.42
CA LEU A 55 10.86 13.25 -6.03
C LEU A 55 10.36 14.68 -5.80
N ARG A 56 9.52 15.21 -6.72
CA ARG A 56 8.96 16.57 -6.57
C ARG A 56 8.08 16.69 -5.35
N ASP A 57 7.23 15.71 -5.09
CA ASP A 57 6.27 15.73 -4.00
C ASP A 57 6.98 15.64 -2.65
N VAL A 58 8.00 14.78 -2.53
CA VAL A 58 8.84 14.70 -1.33
C VAL A 58 9.63 15.98 -1.12
N ALA A 59 10.31 16.48 -2.14
CA ALA A 59 11.10 17.71 -2.05
C ALA A 59 10.23 18.90 -1.63
N LYS A 60 9.03 19.01 -2.19
CA LYS A 60 8.03 20.03 -1.81
C LYS A 60 7.56 19.86 -0.36
N GLY A 61 7.20 18.66 0.03
CA GLY A 61 6.70 18.36 1.38
C GLY A 61 7.77 18.57 2.46
N ARG A 62 9.03 18.30 2.13
CA ARG A 62 10.18 18.47 3.04
C ARG A 62 10.85 19.85 2.92
N ASN A 63 10.43 20.68 1.96
CA ASN A 63 11.00 21.99 1.66
C ASN A 63 12.54 21.91 1.44
N VAL A 64 12.97 20.96 0.61
CA VAL A 64 14.37 20.71 0.24
C VAL A 64 14.51 20.64 -1.28
N ALA A 65 15.76 20.72 -1.80
CA ALA A 65 15.99 20.53 -3.23
C ALA A 65 15.78 19.07 -3.66
N ILE A 66 15.36 18.85 -4.90
CA ILE A 66 15.19 17.50 -5.46
C ILE A 66 16.51 16.73 -5.44
N ASP A 67 17.63 17.42 -5.67
CA ASP A 67 18.96 16.81 -5.71
C ASP A 67 19.44 16.34 -4.33
N ASP A 68 18.91 16.91 -3.24
CA ASP A 68 19.13 16.41 -1.87
C ASP A 68 18.37 15.10 -1.60
N ILE A 69 17.20 14.90 -2.24
CA ILE A 69 16.37 13.70 -2.06
C ILE A 69 16.83 12.54 -2.96
N ARG A 70 17.25 12.84 -4.19
CA ARG A 70 17.57 11.85 -5.21
C ARG A 70 18.53 10.74 -4.75
N PRO A 71 19.63 11.02 -4.01
CA PRO A 71 20.54 10.00 -3.52
C PRO A 71 19.91 8.99 -2.54
N HIS A 72 18.79 9.37 -1.90
CA HIS A 72 18.09 8.57 -0.88
C HIS A 72 16.81 7.92 -1.42
N ALA A 73 16.46 8.16 -2.67
CA ALA A 73 15.22 7.74 -3.31
C ALA A 73 15.39 6.58 -4.31
N ASP A 74 16.40 5.75 -4.14
CA ASP A 74 16.72 4.62 -5.03
C ASP A 74 16.09 3.29 -4.60
N GLY A 75 15.26 3.30 -3.55
CA GLY A 75 14.61 2.12 -3.01
C GLY A 75 15.38 1.41 -1.91
N ARG A 76 16.50 1.99 -1.45
CA ARG A 76 17.26 1.44 -0.31
C ARG A 76 16.48 1.53 1.00
N VAL A 77 16.73 0.59 1.89
CA VAL A 77 16.31 0.69 3.29
C VAL A 77 17.32 1.55 4.04
N MET A 78 16.83 2.42 4.91
CA MET A 78 17.68 3.25 5.78
C MET A 78 17.18 3.18 7.22
N ASN A 79 18.08 3.44 8.18
CA ASN A 79 17.72 3.59 9.58
C ASN A 79 17.19 5.02 9.87
N GLY A 80 16.64 5.22 11.07
CA GLY A 80 16.07 6.50 11.46
C GLY A 80 17.10 7.65 11.48
N GLU A 81 18.32 7.39 11.94
CA GLU A 81 19.38 8.40 11.99
C GLU A 81 19.70 8.93 10.59
N SER A 82 19.95 8.01 9.64
CA SER A 82 20.18 8.40 8.24
C SER A 82 18.97 9.12 7.61
N ALA A 83 17.75 8.76 8.01
CA ALA A 83 16.54 9.41 7.52
C ALA A 83 16.39 10.85 8.06
N VAL A 84 16.82 11.13 9.32
CA VAL A 84 16.88 12.49 9.87
C VAL A 84 17.94 13.30 9.16
N GLU A 85 19.15 12.75 8.98
CA GLU A 85 20.25 13.42 8.26
C GLU A 85 19.84 13.79 6.82
N ALA A 86 19.13 12.89 6.14
CA ALA A 86 18.56 13.12 4.82
C ALA A 86 17.32 14.03 4.82
N LYS A 87 16.87 14.53 5.98
CA LYS A 87 15.66 15.38 6.14
C LYS A 87 14.37 14.72 5.68
N LEU A 88 14.34 13.38 5.61
CA LEU A 88 13.16 12.62 5.22
C LEU A 88 12.17 12.49 6.37
N ILE A 89 12.64 12.51 7.62
CA ILE A 89 11.83 12.55 8.83
C ILE A 89 12.28 13.72 9.72
N ASP A 90 11.44 14.10 10.68
CA ASP A 90 11.70 15.29 11.51
C ASP A 90 12.54 14.96 12.73
N GLU A 91 12.33 13.79 13.34
CA GLU A 91 12.99 13.36 14.57
C GLU A 91 12.96 11.84 14.74
N LEU A 92 13.80 11.34 15.62
CA LEU A 92 13.76 9.96 16.06
C LEU A 92 12.70 9.79 17.16
N GLY A 93 12.01 8.65 17.12
CA GLY A 93 11.01 8.31 18.14
C GLY A 93 10.41 6.94 17.92
N GLY A 94 9.85 6.36 18.96
CA GLY A 94 9.07 5.14 18.88
C GLY A 94 7.59 5.42 18.54
N PHE A 95 6.80 4.36 18.50
CA PHE A 95 5.37 4.41 18.23
C PHE A 95 4.62 5.37 19.17
N GLU A 96 4.85 5.29 20.47
CA GLU A 96 4.25 6.15 21.49
C GLU A 96 4.48 7.64 21.20
N ALA A 97 5.74 8.00 20.90
CA ALA A 97 6.10 9.38 20.58
C ALA A 97 5.38 9.89 19.32
N ALA A 98 5.22 9.03 18.30
CA ALA A 98 4.47 9.36 17.09
C ALA A 98 2.98 9.58 17.38
N VAL A 99 2.37 8.72 18.21
CA VAL A 99 0.98 8.85 18.64
C VAL A 99 0.76 10.16 19.40
N ASP A 100 1.61 10.46 20.37
CA ASP A 100 1.48 11.69 21.15
C ASP A 100 1.63 12.94 20.27
N LYS A 101 2.54 12.90 19.31
CA LYS A 101 2.72 13.99 18.36
C LYS A 101 1.51 14.14 17.45
N ALA A 102 0.93 13.05 16.98
CA ALA A 102 -0.29 13.06 16.17
C ALA A 102 -1.49 13.63 16.95
N ARG A 103 -1.67 13.20 18.22
CA ARG A 103 -2.72 13.74 19.10
C ARG A 103 -2.56 15.25 19.30
N LYS A 104 -1.35 15.72 19.61
CA LYS A 104 -1.06 17.14 19.76
C LYS A 104 -1.34 17.94 18.48
N ALA A 105 -0.89 17.43 17.34
CA ALA A 105 -1.12 18.07 16.03
C ALA A 105 -2.62 18.17 15.70
N ALA A 106 -3.39 17.13 16.02
CA ALA A 106 -4.83 17.09 15.83
C ALA A 106 -5.64 17.80 16.94
N LYS A 107 -4.97 18.33 17.99
CA LYS A 107 -5.61 18.93 19.16
C LYS A 107 -6.56 17.97 19.88
N LEU A 108 -6.21 16.69 19.92
CA LEU A 108 -6.97 15.66 20.63
C LEU A 108 -6.48 15.52 22.08
N PRO A 109 -7.32 15.00 22.98
CA PRO A 109 -6.94 14.64 24.34
C PRO A 109 -5.81 13.59 24.34
N GLU A 110 -4.99 13.56 25.40
CA GLU A 110 -3.90 12.59 25.55
C GLU A 110 -4.39 11.13 25.63
N ASP A 111 -5.61 10.93 26.12
CA ASP A 111 -6.29 9.63 26.22
C ASP A 111 -7.16 9.28 25.01
N ALA A 112 -7.10 10.07 23.91
CA ALA A 112 -7.87 9.77 22.70
C ALA A 112 -7.60 8.34 22.25
N PRO A 113 -8.65 7.54 21.99
CA PRO A 113 -8.47 6.14 21.63
C PRO A 113 -7.75 5.98 20.29
N LEU A 114 -6.88 4.98 20.22
CA LEU A 114 -6.28 4.54 18.96
C LEU A 114 -7.16 3.45 18.37
N TYR A 115 -7.54 3.64 17.12
CA TYR A 115 -8.23 2.62 16.33
C TYR A 115 -7.23 1.97 15.38
N ASP A 116 -7.01 0.68 15.56
CA ASP A 116 -6.20 -0.12 14.65
C ASP A 116 -7.15 -0.96 13.79
N ASP A 117 -7.14 -0.72 12.47
CA ASP A 117 -7.96 -1.49 11.51
C ASP A 117 -7.24 -2.76 11.02
N ILE A 118 -6.07 -3.08 11.57
CA ILE A 118 -5.34 -4.31 11.26
C ILE A 118 -6.03 -5.48 11.97
N ARG A 119 -7.08 -5.99 11.35
CA ARG A 119 -7.72 -7.23 11.80
C ARG A 119 -6.77 -8.40 11.53
N SER A 120 -6.30 -9.02 12.61
CA SER A 120 -5.51 -10.24 12.50
C SER A 120 -6.32 -11.31 11.74
N PRO A 121 -5.69 -12.18 10.93
CA PRO A 121 -6.38 -13.32 10.32
C PRO A 121 -7.10 -14.20 11.34
N ILE A 122 -6.59 -14.26 12.57
CA ILE A 122 -7.20 -14.97 13.71
C ILE A 122 -8.50 -14.28 14.14
N ASP A 123 -8.53 -12.95 14.22
CA ASP A 123 -9.74 -12.20 14.57
C ASP A 123 -10.82 -12.35 13.50
N GLN A 124 -10.43 -12.34 12.21
CA GLN A 124 -11.35 -12.62 11.11
C GLN A 124 -11.92 -14.04 11.20
N PHE A 125 -11.10 -15.02 11.56
CA PHE A 125 -11.54 -16.40 11.76
C PHE A 125 -12.53 -16.50 12.94
N PHE A 126 -12.22 -15.90 14.09
CA PHE A 126 -13.13 -15.89 15.25
C PHE A 126 -14.44 -15.16 14.95
N MET A 127 -14.41 -14.02 14.25
CA MET A 127 -15.62 -13.32 13.85
C MET A 127 -16.47 -14.14 12.87
N SER A 128 -15.84 -14.89 11.95
CA SER A 128 -16.55 -15.78 11.04
C SER A 128 -17.22 -16.95 11.78
N LEU A 129 -16.54 -17.50 12.80
CA LEU A 129 -17.10 -18.54 13.66
C LEU A 129 -18.28 -18.03 14.50
N GLN A 130 -18.13 -16.84 15.11
CA GLN A 130 -19.22 -16.20 15.87
C GLN A 130 -20.43 -15.91 14.99
N GLY A 131 -20.22 -15.42 13.77
CA GLY A 131 -21.27 -15.17 12.80
C GLY A 131 -22.01 -16.44 12.39
N ALA A 132 -21.27 -17.54 12.16
CA ALA A 132 -21.85 -18.85 11.86
C ALA A 132 -22.64 -19.41 13.05
N PHE A 133 -22.14 -19.26 14.29
CA PHE A 133 -22.81 -19.70 15.51
C PHE A 133 -24.08 -18.89 15.80
N ALA A 134 -24.02 -17.57 15.63
CA ALA A 134 -25.17 -16.66 15.79
C ALA A 134 -26.29 -16.99 14.79
N LYS A 135 -25.92 -17.35 13.57
CA LYS A 135 -26.84 -17.75 12.51
C LYS A 135 -27.53 -19.07 12.83
N THR A 136 -26.78 -20.06 13.37
CA THR A 136 -27.33 -21.40 13.75
C THR A 136 -28.24 -21.33 14.96
N MET A 137 -28.02 -20.38 15.88
CA MET A 137 -28.83 -20.18 17.09
C MET A 137 -29.96 -19.16 16.95
N GLY A 138 -30.16 -18.54 15.80
CA GLY A 138 -31.20 -17.53 15.57
C GLY A 138 -31.04 -16.26 16.36
N LEU A 139 -29.82 -15.96 16.86
CA LEU A 139 -29.49 -14.81 17.70
C LEU A 139 -29.11 -13.54 16.89
N GLU A 140 -29.31 -13.54 15.58
CA GLU A 140 -28.96 -12.40 14.70
C GLU A 140 -29.58 -11.08 15.15
N ARG A 141 -30.82 -11.13 15.65
CA ARG A 141 -31.54 -9.93 16.13
C ARG A 141 -31.01 -9.36 17.44
N ALA A 142 -30.37 -10.16 18.28
CA ALA A 142 -29.80 -9.72 19.55
C ALA A 142 -28.45 -9.02 19.37
N LEU A 143 -27.62 -9.47 18.40
CA LEU A 143 -26.31 -8.88 18.10
C LEU A 143 -26.41 -7.53 17.38
N ILE A 144 -27.44 -7.33 16.54
CA ILE A 144 -27.68 -6.04 15.86
C ILE A 144 -28.09 -4.95 16.87
N ARG A 145 -28.71 -5.33 18.00
CA ARG A 145 -29.15 -4.39 19.03
C ARG A 145 -28.06 -4.00 20.03
N SER A 146 -26.95 -4.74 20.08
CA SER A 146 -25.75 -4.50 20.90
C SER A 146 -24.64 -3.84 20.10
N GLY A 147 -24.91 -3.39 18.87
CA GLY A 147 -23.95 -2.72 18.02
C GLY A 147 -23.43 -1.44 18.65
N SER A 148 -22.18 -1.48 19.05
CA SER A 148 -21.37 -0.32 19.35
C SER A 148 -21.60 0.75 18.29
N HIS A 149 -22.01 1.94 18.70
CA HIS A 149 -22.07 3.11 17.84
C HIS A 149 -20.66 3.39 17.30
N LEU A 150 -20.39 2.96 16.09
CA LEU A 150 -19.27 3.45 15.29
C LEU A 150 -19.57 4.92 15.01
N VAL A 151 -18.94 5.82 15.75
CA VAL A 151 -18.94 7.25 15.45
C VAL A 151 -17.95 7.43 14.29
N GLU A 152 -18.49 7.42 13.09
CA GLU A 152 -17.75 7.76 11.89
C GLU A 152 -17.59 9.29 11.85
N TYR A 153 -16.42 9.81 12.22
CA TYR A 153 -16.08 11.21 11.99
C TYR A 153 -15.83 11.42 10.51
N ARG A 154 -16.88 11.81 9.76
CA ARG A 154 -16.71 12.39 8.43
C ARG A 154 -16.23 13.82 8.58
N TYR A 155 -14.99 14.08 8.15
CA TYR A 155 -14.53 15.43 7.88
C TYR A 155 -15.40 16.01 6.76
N GLN A 156 -16.22 17.01 7.06
CA GLN A 156 -16.83 17.88 6.05
C GLN A 156 -15.92 19.11 5.91
N PRO A 157 -15.51 19.44 4.67
CA PRO A 157 -14.67 20.61 4.40
C PRO A 157 -15.39 21.92 4.66
#